data_4d296fd9e10dc6c7b3185e6b1080268a
#
_entry.id   4d296fd9e10dc6c7b3185e6b1080268a
#
_cell.length_a   1.000
_cell.length_b   1.000
_cell.length_c   1.000
_cell.angle_alpha   90.00
_cell.angle_beta   90.00
_cell.angle_gamma   90.00
#
_symmetry.space_group_name_H-M   'P 1'
#
loop_
_entity.id
_entity.type
_entity.pdbx_description
1 polymer ?
#
loop_
_entity_poly.entity_id
_entity_poly.type
_entity_poly.pdbx_seq_one_letter_code
_entity_poly.pdbx_strand_id
1 'polypeptide(L)'
;RTCLVGSEMCIRDSYFPKRVLKNDETFKISKYAYGKDYHIVLKKKLKELLNIMQTKFGHFEGRVFVDSAPILERAWAKKSGLGWIGKNTNLINKQSGSFFFLAEIIVDLELNYDNLTTDHCGSCTACIDACPTDAIYEPYKLDASKCISYYTIELRDNFSSNLSSDFKDWIFGCDICQDVCPWNRFSKANDEVL
;
A
#
# COMPACT_ATOMS: atom_id res chain seq x y z
N ARG A 1 -13.10 -3.85 0.92
CA ARG A 1 -13.79 -3.95 -0.38
C ARG A 1 -12.97 -4.83 -1.29
N THR A 2 -13.57 -5.84 -1.86
CA THR A 2 -12.92 -6.77 -2.80
C THR A 2 -13.27 -6.36 -4.22
N CYS A 3 -12.33 -6.44 -5.13
CA CYS A 3 -12.52 -6.30 -6.56
C CYS A 3 -11.94 -7.53 -7.26
N LEU A 4 -12.52 -7.91 -8.38
CA LEU A 4 -12.23 -9.16 -9.05
C LEU A 4 -11.58 -8.91 -10.42
N VAL A 5 -10.54 -9.68 -10.74
CA VAL A 5 -9.91 -9.69 -12.06
C VAL A 5 -9.72 -11.14 -12.49
N GLY A 6 -10.64 -11.67 -13.28
CA GLY A 6 -10.57 -13.08 -13.70
C GLY A 6 -10.53 -14.01 -12.47
N SER A 7 -9.44 -14.76 -12.34
CA SER A 7 -9.24 -15.70 -11.21
C SER A 7 -8.54 -15.06 -10.00
N GLU A 8 -8.43 -13.75 -9.94
CA GLU A 8 -7.74 -13.05 -8.85
C GLU A 8 -8.66 -12.07 -8.12
N MET A 9 -8.61 -12.11 -6.82
CA MET A 9 -9.35 -11.21 -5.92
C MET A 9 -8.36 -10.34 -5.16
N CYS A 10 -8.36 -9.03 -5.44
CA CYS A 10 -7.58 -8.05 -4.72
C CYS A 10 -8.36 -7.47 -3.55
N ILE A 11 -7.75 -7.40 -2.38
CA ILE A 11 -8.36 -6.98 -1.13
C ILE A 11 -7.51 -5.84 -0.55
N ARG A 12 -8.16 -4.88 0.08
CA ARG A 12 -7.48 -3.83 0.85
C ARG A 12 -8.00 -3.77 2.27
N ASP A 13 -7.09 -3.53 3.20
CA ASP A 13 -7.39 -3.28 4.61
C ASP A 13 -6.69 -2.00 5.08
N SER A 14 -7.41 -1.11 5.77
CA SER A 14 -6.87 0.19 6.18
C SER A 14 -5.91 0.03 7.36
N TYR A 15 -4.76 0.68 7.29
CA TYR A 15 -3.80 0.76 8.39
C TYR A 15 -3.67 2.16 9.00
N PHE A 16 -4.53 3.11 8.63
CA PHE A 16 -4.43 4.46 9.16
C PHE A 16 -4.67 4.47 10.67
N PRO A 17 -3.66 4.77 11.51
CA PRO A 17 -3.79 4.68 12.96
C PRO A 17 -4.61 5.85 13.52
N LYS A 18 -5.40 5.60 14.57
CA LYS A 18 -6.11 6.66 15.31
C LYS A 18 -5.16 7.64 16.01
N ARG A 19 -4.01 7.15 16.46
CA ARG A 19 -2.97 7.96 17.10
C ARG A 19 -1.69 7.82 16.31
N VAL A 20 -1.26 8.88 15.70
CA VAL A 20 0.14 9.05 15.28
C VAL A 20 0.89 9.47 16.53
N LEU A 21 2.00 8.81 16.82
CA LEU A 21 2.89 9.24 17.91
C LEU A 21 3.35 10.67 17.60
N LYS A 22 2.78 11.63 18.32
CA LYS A 22 3.24 13.02 18.30
C LYS A 22 4.46 13.09 19.21
N ASN A 23 5.62 12.83 18.67
CA ASN A 23 6.86 13.08 19.36
C ASN A 23 7.59 14.17 18.61
N ASP A 24 7.54 15.36 19.12
CA ASP A 24 8.24 16.54 18.58
C ASP A 24 9.77 16.41 18.63
N GLU A 25 10.30 15.35 19.24
CA GLU A 25 11.73 15.15 19.49
C GLU A 25 12.26 13.77 19.08
N THR A 26 11.52 12.95 18.37
CA THR A 26 11.91 11.56 18.10
C THR A 26 11.76 11.16 16.63
N PHE A 27 12.52 10.13 16.27
CA PHE A 27 12.54 9.50 14.97
C PHE A 27 11.14 9.09 14.48
N LYS A 28 10.95 9.20 13.16
CA LYS A 28 9.68 8.88 12.48
C LYS A 28 9.67 7.45 11.96
N ILE A 29 8.54 6.81 12.12
CA ILE A 29 8.25 5.47 11.57
C ILE A 29 7.00 5.59 10.71
N SER A 30 6.99 4.92 9.56
CA SER A 30 5.84 4.89 8.68
C SER A 30 4.62 4.25 9.34
N LYS A 31 3.44 4.82 9.09
CA LYS A 31 2.17 4.43 9.75
C LYS A 31 1.82 2.96 9.55
N TYR A 32 2.23 2.36 8.44
CA TYR A 32 1.95 0.96 8.17
C TYR A 32 2.64 0.00 9.16
N ALA A 33 3.72 0.45 9.80
CA ALA A 33 4.49 -0.35 10.75
C ALA A 33 3.98 -0.28 12.19
N TYR A 34 2.91 0.48 12.45
CA TYR A 34 2.28 0.51 13.77
C TYR A 34 1.43 -0.75 13.98
N GLY A 35 1.62 -1.41 15.10
CA GLY A 35 0.80 -2.55 15.50
C GLY A 35 1.45 -3.91 15.22
N LYS A 36 0.63 -4.89 14.88
CA LYS A 36 1.07 -6.25 14.58
C LYS A 36 1.56 -6.35 13.14
N ASP A 37 2.39 -7.34 12.87
CA ASP A 37 2.84 -7.65 11.52
C ASP A 37 1.64 -7.97 10.61
N TYR A 38 1.40 -7.09 9.64
CA TYR A 38 0.28 -7.21 8.71
C TYR A 38 0.34 -8.48 7.84
N HIS A 39 1.53 -9.01 7.55
CA HIS A 39 1.66 -10.26 6.81
C HIS A 39 0.98 -11.42 7.54
N ILE A 40 1.13 -11.47 8.87
CA ILE A 40 0.52 -12.52 9.69
C ILE A 40 -0.99 -12.31 9.78
N VAL A 41 -1.40 -11.08 10.08
CA VAL A 41 -2.82 -10.74 10.28
C VAL A 41 -3.63 -10.94 9.01
N LEU A 42 -3.15 -10.38 7.89
CA LEU A 42 -3.87 -10.48 6.62
C LEU A 42 -3.89 -11.90 6.06
N LYS A 43 -2.77 -12.63 6.13
CA LYS A 43 -2.75 -14.05 5.72
C LYS A 43 -3.77 -14.90 6.50
N LYS A 44 -3.95 -14.63 7.80
CA LYS A 44 -4.97 -15.29 8.60
C LYS A 44 -6.37 -14.96 8.10
N LYS A 45 -6.70 -13.67 7.99
CA LYS A 45 -8.01 -13.19 7.48
C LYS A 45 -8.33 -13.75 6.08
N LEU A 46 -7.34 -13.79 5.18
CA LEU A 46 -7.52 -14.34 3.83
C LEU A 46 -7.78 -15.84 3.82
N LYS A 47 -7.10 -16.62 4.66
CA LYS A 47 -7.35 -18.06 4.81
C LYS A 47 -8.76 -18.33 5.33
N GLU A 48 -9.20 -17.55 6.30
CA GLU A 48 -10.58 -17.63 6.82
C GLU A 48 -11.59 -17.30 5.72
N LEU A 49 -11.36 -16.25 4.94
CA LEU A 49 -12.20 -15.89 3.80
C LEU A 49 -12.23 -17.01 2.75
N LEU A 50 -11.09 -17.56 2.39
CA LEU A 50 -10.99 -18.68 1.42
C LEU A 50 -11.80 -19.89 1.88
N ASN A 51 -11.71 -20.26 3.18
CA ASN A 51 -12.49 -21.34 3.75
C ASN A 51 -14.00 -21.07 3.69
N ILE A 52 -14.43 -19.84 3.98
CA ILE A 52 -15.83 -19.43 3.87
C ILE A 52 -16.30 -19.55 2.42
N MET A 53 -15.48 -19.09 1.46
CA MET A 53 -15.79 -19.21 0.02
C MET A 53 -15.93 -20.67 -0.40
N GLN A 54 -15.00 -21.54 -0.02
CA GLN A 54 -15.05 -22.98 -0.34
C GLN A 54 -16.27 -23.66 0.29
N THR A 55 -16.65 -23.27 1.51
CA THR A 55 -17.87 -23.79 2.15
C THR A 55 -19.14 -23.36 1.40
N LYS A 56 -19.14 -22.12 0.85
CA LYS A 56 -20.33 -21.55 0.20
C LYS A 56 -20.48 -21.97 -1.25
N PHE A 57 -19.37 -22.08 -1.99
CA PHE A 57 -19.37 -22.30 -3.45
C PHE A 57 -18.91 -23.69 -3.87
N GLY A 58 -18.55 -24.55 -2.92
CA GLY A 58 -17.98 -25.87 -3.18
C GLY A 58 -16.45 -25.81 -3.27
N HIS A 59 -15.85 -26.98 -3.48
CA HIS A 59 -14.39 -27.11 -3.53
C HIS A 59 -13.83 -26.44 -4.79
N PHE A 60 -12.80 -25.62 -4.60
CA PHE A 60 -11.96 -25.01 -5.64
C PHE A 60 -10.56 -24.80 -5.07
N GLU A 61 -9.55 -24.72 -5.93
CA GLU A 61 -8.20 -24.41 -5.52
C GLU A 61 -8.02 -22.91 -5.30
N GLY A 62 -7.31 -22.53 -4.24
CA GLY A 62 -7.05 -21.13 -3.95
C GLY A 62 -5.76 -20.92 -3.15
N ARG A 63 -5.07 -19.83 -3.43
CA ARG A 63 -3.85 -19.43 -2.71
C ARG A 63 -3.93 -17.97 -2.30
N VAL A 64 -3.48 -17.68 -1.08
CA VAL A 64 -3.49 -16.33 -0.50
C VAL A 64 -2.08 -15.73 -0.53
N PHE A 65 -2.01 -14.44 -0.86
CA PHE A 65 -0.76 -13.70 -0.95
C PHE A 65 -0.89 -12.36 -0.20
N VAL A 66 0.21 -11.94 0.41
CA VAL A 66 0.36 -10.64 1.04
C VAL A 66 1.82 -10.25 0.91
N ASP A 67 2.13 -9.25 0.10
CA ASP A 67 3.43 -8.60 -0.12
C ASP A 67 4.56 -9.57 -0.53
N SER A 68 4.93 -10.51 0.29
CA SER A 68 6.12 -11.36 0.18
C SER A 68 6.10 -12.44 -0.94
N ALA A 69 5.41 -12.18 -2.04
CA ALA A 69 5.33 -13.06 -3.21
C ALA A 69 5.70 -12.31 -4.50
N PRO A 70 6.13 -12.98 -5.58
CA PRO A 70 6.42 -12.35 -6.86
C PRO A 70 5.15 -11.97 -7.62
N ILE A 71 4.26 -11.22 -6.97
CA ILE A 71 3.00 -10.72 -7.51
C ILE A 71 3.08 -9.20 -7.59
N LEU A 72 2.67 -8.64 -8.73
CA LEU A 72 2.61 -7.20 -8.95
C LEU A 72 1.30 -6.64 -8.36
N GLU A 73 1.15 -6.69 -7.03
CA GLU A 73 -0.08 -6.35 -6.28
C GLU A 73 -0.72 -5.05 -6.73
N ARG A 74 0.06 -3.96 -6.84
CA ARG A 74 -0.48 -2.66 -7.27
C ARG A 74 -1.01 -2.67 -8.71
N ALA A 75 -0.37 -3.44 -9.60
CA ALA A 75 -0.82 -3.56 -10.99
C ALA A 75 -2.12 -4.34 -11.08
N TRP A 76 -2.23 -5.43 -10.33
CA TRP A 76 -3.46 -6.21 -10.24
C TRP A 76 -4.59 -5.43 -9.56
N ALA A 77 -4.31 -4.76 -8.46
CA ALA A 77 -5.27 -3.90 -7.77
C ALA A 77 -5.80 -2.76 -8.67
N LYS A 78 -4.94 -2.16 -9.52
CA LYS A 78 -5.39 -1.23 -10.56
C LYS A 78 -6.31 -1.90 -11.58
N LYS A 79 -5.92 -3.06 -12.11
CA LYS A 79 -6.74 -3.82 -13.07
C LYS A 79 -8.08 -4.26 -12.50
N SER A 80 -8.14 -4.55 -11.21
CA SER A 80 -9.37 -4.91 -10.50
C SER A 80 -10.23 -3.71 -10.09
N GLY A 81 -9.89 -2.49 -10.53
CA GLY A 81 -10.69 -1.30 -10.23
C GLY A 81 -10.65 -0.84 -8.77
N LEU A 82 -9.72 -1.35 -7.94
CA LEU A 82 -9.56 -0.88 -6.55
C LEU A 82 -9.15 0.58 -6.47
N GLY A 83 -8.46 1.09 -7.49
CA GLY A 83 -8.00 2.45 -7.55
C GLY A 83 -7.12 2.70 -8.78
N TRP A 84 -6.41 3.80 -8.77
CA TRP A 84 -5.42 4.15 -9.79
C TRP A 84 -4.03 4.26 -9.18
N ILE A 85 -3.01 4.09 -9.99
CA ILE A 85 -1.64 4.39 -9.57
C ILE A 85 -1.45 5.90 -9.61
N GLY A 86 -1.17 6.51 -8.46
CA GLY A 86 -0.92 7.93 -8.33
C GLY A 86 0.46 8.35 -8.84
N LYS A 87 0.70 9.66 -8.95
CA LYS A 87 2.00 10.23 -9.35
C LYS A 87 3.13 9.83 -8.37
N ASN A 88 2.80 9.50 -7.12
CA ASN A 88 3.71 8.95 -6.12
C ASN A 88 3.89 7.42 -6.21
N THR A 89 3.43 6.80 -7.27
CA THR A 89 3.46 5.35 -7.53
C THR A 89 2.67 4.46 -6.57
N ASN A 90 1.97 5.02 -5.60
CA ASN A 90 1.06 4.26 -4.73
C ASN A 90 -0.30 4.04 -5.40
N LEU A 91 -0.98 2.96 -5.01
CA LEU A 91 -2.39 2.79 -5.35
C LEU A 91 -3.24 3.75 -4.52
N ILE A 92 -4.06 4.54 -5.18
CA ILE A 92 -4.97 5.50 -4.54
C ILE A 92 -6.40 5.10 -4.81
N ASN A 93 -7.22 5.09 -3.77
CA ASN A 93 -8.64 4.86 -3.86
C ASN A 93 -9.43 6.13 -3.55
N LYS A 94 -10.46 6.43 -4.35
CA LYS A 94 -11.26 7.65 -4.22
C LYS A 94 -11.93 7.82 -2.85
N GLN A 95 -12.26 6.73 -2.16
CA GLN A 95 -13.02 6.75 -0.90
C GLN A 95 -12.15 6.61 0.35
N SER A 96 -10.89 6.18 0.21
CA SER A 96 -10.05 5.80 1.36
C SER A 96 -8.58 6.21 1.23
N GLY A 97 -8.23 6.97 0.19
CA GLY A 97 -6.83 7.38 0.01
C GLY A 97 -5.90 6.22 -0.36
N SER A 98 -4.71 6.21 0.21
CA SER A 98 -3.67 5.20 -0.05
C SER A 98 -3.16 4.48 1.20
N PHE A 99 -3.64 4.82 2.40
CA PHE A 99 -3.23 4.18 3.65
C PHE A 99 -3.98 2.86 3.88
N PHE A 100 -3.65 1.85 3.06
CA PHE A 100 -4.19 0.50 3.17
C PHE A 100 -3.19 -0.53 2.64
N PHE A 101 -3.26 -1.74 3.16
CA PHE A 101 -2.54 -2.89 2.65
C PHE A 101 -3.29 -3.50 1.47
N LEU A 102 -2.53 -4.14 0.58
CA LEU A 102 -3.06 -4.99 -0.48
C LEU A 102 -2.87 -6.46 -0.10
N ALA A 103 -3.76 -7.30 -0.58
CA ALA A 103 -3.67 -8.72 -0.43
C ALA A 103 -4.49 -9.41 -1.53
N GLU A 104 -4.09 -10.59 -1.96
CA GLU A 104 -4.68 -11.29 -3.09
C GLU A 104 -5.07 -12.72 -2.73
N ILE A 105 -6.14 -13.18 -3.34
CA ILE A 105 -6.51 -14.60 -3.41
C ILE A 105 -6.55 -14.96 -4.89
N ILE A 106 -5.68 -15.88 -5.31
CA ILE A 106 -5.72 -16.48 -6.65
C ILE A 106 -6.54 -17.77 -6.55
N VAL A 107 -7.52 -17.94 -7.41
CA VAL A 107 -8.45 -19.06 -7.42
C VAL A 107 -8.59 -19.63 -8.82
N ASP A 108 -8.98 -20.90 -8.94
CA ASP A 108 -9.32 -21.55 -10.20
C ASP A 108 -10.81 -21.40 -10.58
N LEU A 109 -11.43 -20.34 -10.07
CA LEU A 109 -12.82 -19.98 -10.40
C LEU A 109 -12.86 -18.91 -11.50
N GLU A 110 -13.82 -19.00 -12.39
CA GLU A 110 -14.14 -17.93 -13.30
C GLU A 110 -14.87 -16.82 -12.53
N LEU A 111 -14.29 -15.61 -12.54
CA LEU A 111 -14.81 -14.45 -11.84
C LEU A 111 -15.17 -13.35 -12.84
N ASN A 112 -16.23 -12.61 -12.56
CA ASN A 112 -16.58 -11.44 -13.34
C ASN A 112 -15.59 -10.31 -13.13
N TYR A 113 -15.25 -9.58 -14.18
CA TYR A 113 -14.35 -8.44 -14.11
C TYR A 113 -15.04 -7.21 -13.55
N ASP A 114 -14.33 -6.47 -12.68
CA ASP A 114 -14.75 -5.15 -12.26
C ASP A 114 -14.30 -4.07 -13.25
N ASN A 115 -14.94 -2.90 -13.19
CA ASN A 115 -14.61 -1.77 -14.05
C ASN A 115 -13.32 -1.08 -13.56
N LEU A 116 -12.50 -0.65 -14.51
CA LEU A 116 -11.29 0.13 -14.22
C LEU A 116 -11.63 1.48 -13.60
N THR A 117 -10.77 1.93 -12.68
CA THR A 117 -10.85 3.27 -12.11
C THR A 117 -9.99 4.24 -12.93
N THR A 118 -10.54 5.42 -13.24
CA THR A 118 -9.80 6.50 -13.90
C THR A 118 -8.81 7.17 -12.95
N ASP A 119 -7.77 7.79 -13.50
CA ASP A 119 -6.82 8.60 -12.74
C ASP A 119 -7.47 9.94 -12.32
N HIS A 120 -7.23 10.31 -11.06
CA HIS A 120 -7.71 11.56 -10.48
C HIS A 120 -6.59 12.43 -9.90
N CYS A 121 -5.32 12.20 -10.27
CA CYS A 121 -4.22 13.06 -9.85
C CYS A 121 -4.26 14.44 -10.51
N GLY A 122 -4.78 14.54 -11.74
CA GLY A 122 -4.92 15.80 -12.46
C GLY A 122 -3.62 16.60 -12.54
N SER A 123 -3.68 17.90 -12.29
CA SER A 123 -2.53 18.82 -12.30
C SER A 123 -1.74 18.82 -10.97
N CYS A 124 -2.20 18.14 -9.92
CA CYS A 124 -1.55 18.14 -8.61
C CYS A 124 -0.13 17.55 -8.65
N THR A 125 0.84 18.24 -8.03
CA THR A 125 2.25 17.82 -7.92
C THR A 125 2.72 17.67 -6.47
N ALA A 126 1.83 17.80 -5.48
CA ALA A 126 2.18 17.88 -4.07
C ALA A 126 3.12 16.78 -3.57
N CYS A 127 2.95 15.53 -4.04
CA CYS A 127 3.81 14.42 -3.66
C CYS A 127 5.22 14.48 -4.29
N ILE A 128 5.34 15.10 -5.47
CA ILE A 128 6.62 15.32 -6.15
C ILE A 128 7.37 16.44 -5.41
N ASP A 129 6.70 17.56 -5.20
CA ASP A 129 7.29 18.76 -4.57
C ASP A 129 7.71 18.52 -3.11
N ALA A 130 7.02 17.61 -2.41
CA ALA A 130 7.30 17.29 -1.02
C ALA A 130 8.37 16.21 -0.83
N CYS A 131 8.80 15.52 -1.90
CA CYS A 131 9.78 14.44 -1.77
C CYS A 131 11.18 15.01 -1.44
N PRO A 132 11.72 14.78 -0.23
CA PRO A 132 12.95 15.48 0.20
C PRO A 132 14.22 14.99 -0.51
N THR A 133 14.14 13.86 -1.18
CA THR A 133 15.26 13.23 -1.89
C THR A 133 15.07 13.22 -3.41
N ASP A 134 14.04 13.89 -3.91
CA ASP A 134 13.66 13.90 -5.34
C ASP A 134 13.54 12.49 -5.94
N ALA A 135 13.10 11.53 -5.11
CA ALA A 135 12.90 10.16 -5.55
C ALA A 135 11.76 10.04 -6.58
N ILE A 136 10.72 10.89 -6.48
CA ILE A 136 9.66 11.01 -7.48
C ILE A 136 10.10 12.06 -8.48
N TYR A 137 10.86 11.67 -9.48
CA TYR A 137 11.51 12.59 -10.43
C TYR A 137 10.61 13.04 -11.58
N GLU A 138 9.56 12.29 -11.87
CA GLU A 138 8.50 12.61 -12.82
C GLU A 138 7.16 12.01 -12.33
N PRO A 139 6.02 12.53 -12.81
CA PRO A 139 4.74 11.89 -12.52
C PRO A 139 4.76 10.38 -12.85
N TYR A 140 4.36 9.57 -11.89
CA TYR A 140 4.28 8.09 -11.99
C TYR A 140 5.63 7.36 -12.09
N LYS A 141 6.75 8.08 -11.92
CA LYS A 141 8.09 7.51 -11.98
C LYS A 141 8.84 7.76 -10.67
N LEU A 142 9.36 6.69 -10.11
CA LEU A 142 10.13 6.69 -8.86
C LEU A 142 11.51 6.07 -9.10
N ASP A 143 12.54 6.78 -8.64
CA ASP A 143 13.88 6.22 -8.47
C ASP A 143 13.99 5.62 -7.06
N ALA A 144 13.91 4.30 -6.97
CA ALA A 144 14.00 3.60 -5.69
C ALA A 144 15.33 3.87 -4.98
N SER A 145 16.43 4.07 -5.74
CA SER A 145 17.75 4.38 -5.19
C SER A 145 17.86 5.75 -4.50
N LYS A 146 16.79 6.53 -4.49
CA LYS A 146 16.67 7.80 -3.76
C LYS A 146 15.55 7.76 -2.70
N CYS A 147 14.72 6.73 -2.69
CA CYS A 147 13.55 6.65 -1.82
C CYS A 147 13.95 6.29 -0.38
N ILE A 148 13.53 7.10 0.59
CA ILE A 148 13.78 6.85 2.03
C ILE A 148 13.23 5.48 2.45
N SER A 149 12.04 5.09 1.98
CA SER A 149 11.48 3.76 2.29
C SER A 149 12.37 2.63 1.79
N TYR A 150 12.95 2.75 0.60
CA TYR A 150 13.88 1.74 0.09
C TYR A 150 15.12 1.62 0.99
N TYR A 151 15.72 2.73 1.36
CA TYR A 151 16.91 2.74 2.20
C TYR A 151 16.66 2.19 3.60
N THR A 152 15.53 2.49 4.18
CA THR A 152 15.23 2.15 5.58
C THR A 152 14.57 0.79 5.76
N ILE A 153 14.08 0.16 4.68
CA ILE A 153 13.37 -1.12 4.74
C ILE A 153 14.08 -2.19 3.90
N GLU A 154 14.42 -1.87 2.64
CA GLU A 154 14.84 -2.86 1.65
C GLU A 154 16.36 -3.00 1.50
N LEU A 155 17.09 -1.90 1.70
CA LEU A 155 18.53 -1.90 1.54
C LEU A 155 19.18 -2.71 2.67
N ARG A 156 19.95 -3.73 2.28
CA ARG A 156 20.69 -4.61 3.22
C ARG A 156 22.18 -4.29 3.30
N ASP A 157 22.65 -3.39 2.45
CA ASP A 157 24.02 -2.93 2.41
C ASP A 157 24.20 -1.62 3.18
N ASN A 158 25.46 -1.26 3.46
CA ASN A 158 25.76 0.04 4.05
C ASN A 158 25.45 1.17 3.07
N PHE A 159 24.62 2.13 3.47
CA PHE A 159 24.39 3.33 2.68
C PHE A 159 25.42 4.41 2.97
N SER A 160 25.70 5.26 1.97
CA SER A 160 26.64 6.35 2.13
C SER A 160 26.11 7.40 3.13
N SER A 161 26.96 7.87 4.03
CA SER A 161 26.61 8.87 5.05
C SER A 161 26.02 10.18 4.51
N ASN A 162 26.26 10.47 3.24
CA ASN A 162 25.78 11.71 2.59
C ASN A 162 24.26 11.75 2.35
N LEU A 163 23.58 10.60 2.37
CA LEU A 163 22.13 10.50 2.14
C LEU A 163 21.30 10.69 3.42
N SER A 164 21.91 10.48 4.60
CA SER A 164 21.17 10.50 5.87
C SER A 164 20.62 11.89 6.27
N SER A 165 21.24 12.98 5.80
CA SER A 165 20.80 14.34 6.09
C SER A 165 19.42 14.68 5.52
N ASP A 166 19.02 14.02 4.44
CA ASP A 166 17.77 14.30 3.74
C ASP A 166 16.59 13.43 4.21
N PHE A 167 16.85 12.50 5.15
CA PHE A 167 15.84 11.56 5.64
C PHE A 167 14.84 12.19 6.62
N LYS A 168 15.07 13.43 7.07
CA LYS A 168 14.14 14.19 7.95
C LYS A 168 13.61 13.36 9.12
N ASP A 169 14.54 12.66 9.79
CA ASP A 169 14.30 11.80 10.97
C ASP A 169 13.50 10.51 10.71
N TRP A 170 13.23 10.15 9.46
CA TRP A 170 12.64 8.86 9.13
C TRP A 170 13.67 7.73 9.30
N ILE A 171 13.36 6.79 10.21
CA ILE A 171 14.22 5.62 10.49
C ILE A 171 13.65 4.32 9.96
N PHE A 172 12.34 4.29 9.65
CA PHE A 172 11.68 3.13 9.09
C PHE A 172 10.50 3.56 8.20
N GLY A 173 10.62 3.33 6.90
CA GLY A 173 9.65 3.79 5.92
C GLY A 173 9.63 5.30 5.75
N CYS A 174 8.66 5.81 4.98
CA CYS A 174 8.43 7.24 4.78
C CYS A 174 7.00 7.46 4.27
N ASP A 175 6.25 8.33 4.93
CA ASP A 175 4.87 8.63 4.55
C ASP A 175 4.71 9.99 3.85
N ILE A 176 5.79 10.76 3.62
CA ILE A 176 5.71 12.15 3.14
C ILE A 176 4.83 12.27 1.89
N CYS A 177 5.07 11.46 0.87
CA CYS A 177 4.31 11.53 -0.39
C CYS A 177 2.85 11.09 -0.24
N GLN A 178 2.51 10.30 0.79
CA GLN A 178 1.15 9.94 1.14
C GLN A 178 0.48 11.01 2.01
N ASP A 179 1.20 11.57 2.98
CA ASP A 179 0.65 12.59 3.90
C ASP A 179 0.22 13.86 3.17
N VAL A 180 0.98 14.29 2.16
CA VAL A 180 0.64 15.48 1.36
C VAL A 180 -0.43 15.20 0.29
N CYS A 181 -0.78 13.94 0.06
CA CYS A 181 -1.75 13.59 -0.98
C CYS A 181 -3.17 14.02 -0.58
N PRO A 182 -3.84 14.89 -1.37
CA PRO A 182 -5.19 15.35 -1.03
C PRO A 182 -6.24 14.23 -0.89
N TRP A 183 -6.01 13.09 -1.53
CA TRP A 183 -6.89 11.92 -1.44
C TRP A 183 -6.85 11.24 -0.09
N ASN A 184 -5.77 11.41 0.68
CA ASN A 184 -5.63 10.82 2.01
C ASN A 184 -6.46 11.52 3.09
N ARG A 185 -7.08 12.67 2.81
CA ARG A 185 -8.12 13.27 3.66
C ARG A 185 -9.35 12.36 3.84
N PHE A 186 -9.54 11.40 2.96
CA PHE A 186 -10.63 10.41 3.03
C PHE A 186 -10.22 9.12 3.76
N SER A 187 -8.97 9.00 4.18
CA SER A 187 -8.52 7.85 4.95
C SER A 187 -9.21 7.83 6.29
N LYS A 188 -9.81 6.69 6.62
CA LYS A 188 -10.49 6.48 7.90
C LYS A 188 -9.55 5.79 8.85
N ALA A 189 -9.50 6.28 10.10
CA ALA A 189 -8.78 5.60 11.16
C ALA A 189 -9.35 4.19 11.36
N ASN A 190 -8.47 3.22 11.52
CA ASN A 190 -8.83 1.86 11.88
C ASN A 190 -8.77 1.71 13.41
N ASP A 191 -9.82 1.14 14.00
CA ASP A 191 -9.90 0.83 15.42
C ASP A 191 -9.27 -0.53 15.74
N GLU A 192 -9.17 -1.40 14.75
CA GLU A 192 -8.46 -2.66 14.89
C GLU A 192 -6.96 -2.34 14.88
N VAL A 193 -6.33 -2.55 16.02
CA VAL A 193 -4.86 -2.60 16.09
C VAL A 193 -4.45 -3.84 15.29
N LEU A 194 -3.99 -3.63 14.07
CA LEU A 194 -3.36 -4.68 13.31
C LEU A 194 -2.13 -5.19 14.07
#